data_ed8b4400742e47b0b56f877807eb18da
#
_entry.id   ed8b4400742e47b0b56f877807eb18da
#
_cell.length_a   1.000
_cell.length_b   1.000
_cell.length_c   1.000
_cell.angle_alpha   90.00
_cell.angle_beta   90.00
_cell.angle_gamma   90.00
#
_symmetry.space_group_name_H-M   'P 1'
#
loop_
_entity.id
_entity.type
_entity.pdbx_description
1 polymer ?
#
loop_
_entity_poly.entity_id
_entity_poly.type
_entity_poly.pdbx_seq_one_letter_code
_entity_poly.pdbx_strand_id
1 'polypeptide(L)'
;MSFKPTKGLLIKDWKRDVIYLVQFPRTHVIPSPSPFALKLETWIRMNGLTYRNVSNELTKGSAKCQIPFIELNGQQYADTKEIIEHLKNYFKLSIDSNLNTVERAHLRAYTILIEESLFRCGQYFRSFDIDWLFTEAGFLSHLKNIVYVQGYGRHSKHEVDEIAKKDLLALSTLLGDKPFLFGSTPSTLDAILFGLLVQYTDTPTSETIMPLIEKSAPNLLAFVSLIKKRYWPDWNEITEKLLLNPEDIEVKKEQK
;
A
#
# COMPACT_ATOMS: atom_id res chain seq x y z
N MET A 1 -6.55 -16.53 -0.11
CA MET A 1 -5.35 -17.29 0.29
C MET A 1 -5.19 -17.22 1.80
N SER A 2 -4.97 -18.33 2.46
CA SER A 2 -4.54 -18.34 3.86
C SER A 2 -3.02 -18.51 3.85
N PHE A 3 -2.29 -17.48 4.31
CA PHE A 3 -0.84 -17.56 4.42
C PHE A 3 -0.45 -18.50 5.57
N LYS A 4 0.63 -19.26 5.37
CA LYS A 4 1.19 -20.10 6.43
C LYS A 4 2.00 -19.22 7.39
N PRO A 5 1.78 -19.31 8.70
CA PRO A 5 2.56 -18.54 9.66
C PRO A 5 4.03 -18.98 9.63
N THR A 6 4.94 -18.00 9.69
CA THR A 6 6.37 -18.28 9.84
C THR A 6 6.68 -18.82 11.23
N LYS A 7 7.49 -19.88 11.29
CA LYS A 7 7.99 -20.46 12.55
C LYS A 7 9.33 -19.78 12.98
N GLY A 8 9.33 -18.47 13.11
CA GLY A 8 10.53 -17.69 13.42
C GLY A 8 10.88 -16.69 12.32
N LEU A 9 12.05 -16.11 12.40
CA LEU A 9 12.51 -15.10 11.45
C LEU A 9 12.87 -15.73 10.08
N LEU A 10 12.52 -15.01 9.02
CA LEU A 10 12.94 -15.35 7.66
C LEU A 10 14.40 -14.94 7.44
N ILE A 11 14.83 -13.83 8.04
CA ILE A 11 16.21 -13.32 7.94
C ILE A 11 16.96 -13.66 9.22
N LYS A 12 17.93 -14.57 9.12
CA LYS A 12 18.77 -15.02 10.26
C LYS A 12 20.00 -14.15 10.47
N ASP A 13 20.55 -13.65 9.37
CA ASP A 13 21.74 -12.76 9.31
C ASP A 13 21.36 -11.28 9.25
N TRP A 14 20.32 -10.91 9.99
CA TRP A 14 19.83 -9.53 10.03
C TRP A 14 20.89 -8.55 10.52
N LYS A 15 20.86 -7.34 9.97
CA LYS A 15 21.70 -6.22 10.39
C LYS A 15 20.90 -5.31 11.30
N ARG A 16 21.61 -4.73 12.28
CA ARG A 16 21.01 -3.78 13.23
C ARG A 16 20.45 -2.57 12.47
N ASP A 17 19.24 -2.14 12.87
CA ASP A 17 18.53 -0.98 12.35
C ASP A 17 18.18 -1.04 10.86
N VAL A 18 18.25 -2.22 10.24
CA VAL A 18 17.75 -2.50 8.89
C VAL A 18 16.37 -3.13 8.98
N ILE A 19 15.39 -2.53 8.32
CA ILE A 19 14.01 -3.03 8.24
C ILE A 19 13.94 -4.06 7.12
N TYR A 20 13.58 -5.30 7.41
CA TYR A 20 13.30 -6.32 6.39
C TYR A 20 11.79 -6.37 6.15
N LEU A 21 11.34 -5.73 5.06
CA LEU A 21 9.93 -5.65 4.69
C LEU A 21 9.53 -6.90 3.90
N VAL A 22 8.76 -7.78 4.53
CA VAL A 22 8.25 -9.00 3.90
C VAL A 22 6.92 -8.70 3.22
N GLN A 23 6.89 -8.87 1.89
CA GLN A 23 5.74 -8.55 1.05
C GLN A 23 5.65 -9.48 -0.17
N PHE A 24 4.63 -9.27 -1.00
CA PHE A 24 4.50 -9.98 -2.28
C PHE A 24 5.69 -9.68 -3.21
N PRO A 25 6.01 -10.61 -4.13
CA PRO A 25 6.89 -10.31 -5.25
C PRO A 25 6.43 -9.07 -6.02
N ARG A 26 7.37 -8.42 -6.71
CA ARG A 26 7.08 -7.31 -7.61
C ARG A 26 6.21 -7.76 -8.78
N THR A 27 5.48 -6.82 -9.36
CA THR A 27 4.71 -7.04 -10.59
C THR A 27 5.17 -6.08 -11.70
N HIS A 28 4.88 -6.42 -12.96
CA HIS A 28 5.23 -5.56 -14.11
C HIS A 28 4.38 -4.28 -14.20
N VAL A 29 3.34 -4.17 -13.39
CA VAL A 29 2.38 -3.06 -13.44
C VAL A 29 2.66 -2.05 -12.33
N ILE A 30 2.79 -2.55 -11.09
CA ILE A 30 3.01 -1.74 -9.88
C ILE A 30 4.00 -2.45 -8.95
N PRO A 31 4.75 -1.72 -8.11
CA PRO A 31 5.74 -2.34 -7.21
C PRO A 31 5.17 -3.38 -6.26
N SER A 32 3.92 -3.24 -5.83
CA SER A 32 3.25 -4.23 -4.99
C SER A 32 1.75 -4.30 -5.27
N PRO A 33 1.16 -5.49 -5.42
CA PRO A 33 -0.28 -5.66 -5.58
C PRO A 33 -1.06 -5.43 -4.28
N SER A 34 -0.37 -5.26 -3.16
CA SER A 34 -0.96 -4.97 -1.86
C SER A 34 -0.90 -3.47 -1.56
N PRO A 35 -2.05 -2.78 -1.39
CA PRO A 35 -2.06 -1.38 -0.99
C PRO A 35 -1.39 -1.17 0.38
N PHE A 36 -1.49 -2.13 1.28
CA PHE A 36 -0.86 -2.07 2.60
C PHE A 36 0.66 -2.21 2.54
N ALA A 37 1.19 -3.04 1.62
CA ALA A 37 2.63 -3.14 1.41
C ALA A 37 3.17 -1.86 0.75
N LEU A 38 2.46 -1.36 -0.27
CA LEU A 38 2.84 -0.12 -0.95
C LEU A 38 2.78 1.08 0.00
N LYS A 39 1.74 1.17 0.86
CA LYS A 39 1.65 2.14 1.95
C LYS A 39 2.89 2.09 2.83
N LEU A 40 3.23 0.90 3.35
CA LEU A 40 4.32 0.75 4.32
C LEU A 40 5.68 1.05 3.69
N GLU A 41 5.95 0.55 2.48
CA GLU A 41 7.19 0.85 1.76
C GLU A 41 7.31 2.35 1.43
N THR A 42 6.22 2.99 1.00
CA THR A 42 6.20 4.44 0.75
C THR A 42 6.48 5.22 2.04
N TRP A 43 5.87 4.81 3.15
CA TRP A 43 6.08 5.45 4.44
C TRP A 43 7.53 5.30 4.92
N ILE A 44 8.16 4.13 4.75
CA ILE A 44 9.57 3.88 5.04
C ILE A 44 10.46 4.81 4.18
N ARG A 45 10.18 4.92 2.90
CA ARG A 45 10.89 5.81 1.97
C ARG A 45 10.73 7.30 2.32
N MET A 46 9.51 7.74 2.70
CA MET A 46 9.26 9.11 3.15
C MET A 46 10.09 9.51 4.37
N ASN A 47 10.41 8.56 5.23
CA ASN A 47 11.22 8.77 6.44
C ASN A 47 12.72 8.48 6.22
N GLY A 48 13.17 8.13 5.02
CA GLY A 48 14.57 7.85 4.70
C GLY A 48 15.17 6.68 5.50
N LEU A 49 14.35 5.70 5.89
CA LEU A 49 14.79 4.56 6.68
C LEU A 49 15.47 3.50 5.81
N THR A 50 16.51 2.88 6.34
CA THR A 50 17.20 1.77 5.67
C THR A 50 16.33 0.50 5.72
N TYR A 51 16.07 -0.07 4.56
CA TYR A 51 15.24 -1.28 4.47
C TYR A 51 15.69 -2.20 3.32
N ARG A 52 15.27 -3.46 3.42
CA ARG A 52 15.32 -4.45 2.32
C ARG A 52 13.98 -5.14 2.19
N ASN A 53 13.55 -5.33 0.95
CA ASN A 53 12.36 -6.12 0.66
C ASN A 53 12.71 -7.62 0.63
N VAL A 54 11.81 -8.41 1.18
CA VAL A 54 11.89 -9.88 1.22
C VAL A 54 10.61 -10.46 0.61
N SER A 55 10.74 -11.38 -0.33
CA SER A 55 9.58 -12.06 -0.90
C SER A 55 8.94 -13.00 0.12
N ASN A 56 7.61 -12.93 0.24
CA ASN A 56 6.85 -13.92 1.01
C ASN A 56 6.60 -15.23 0.22
N GLU A 57 7.14 -15.36 -1.02
CA GLU A 57 6.97 -16.52 -1.90
C GLU A 57 5.48 -16.88 -2.13
N LEU A 58 4.59 -15.90 -2.04
CA LEU A 58 3.13 -16.03 -2.12
C LEU A 58 2.47 -16.94 -1.07
N THR A 59 3.27 -17.52 -0.16
CA THR A 59 2.79 -18.52 0.82
C THR A 59 3.02 -18.14 2.27
N LYS A 60 4.07 -17.40 2.57
CA LYS A 60 4.48 -17.05 3.94
C LYS A 60 3.74 -15.81 4.43
N GLY A 61 3.28 -15.86 5.67
CA GLY A 61 2.72 -14.73 6.41
C GLY A 61 3.42 -14.55 7.76
N SER A 62 3.15 -13.46 8.43
CA SER A 62 3.59 -13.23 9.81
C SER A 62 3.07 -14.32 10.75
N ALA A 63 3.48 -14.32 12.01
CA ALA A 63 2.90 -15.16 13.05
C ALA A 63 1.36 -14.99 13.17
N LYS A 64 0.82 -13.85 12.73
CA LYS A 64 -0.62 -13.57 12.61
C LYS A 64 -1.21 -13.88 11.22
N CYS A 65 -0.48 -14.58 10.35
CA CYS A 65 -0.88 -14.88 8.97
C CYS A 65 -1.18 -13.63 8.11
N GLN A 66 -0.54 -12.51 8.40
CA GLN A 66 -0.74 -11.22 7.69
C GLN A 66 0.44 -10.92 6.77
N ILE A 67 0.18 -10.16 5.71
CA ILE A 67 1.11 -9.55 4.76
C ILE A 67 0.64 -8.10 4.52
N PRO A 68 1.55 -7.09 4.49
CA PRO A 68 2.98 -7.18 4.77
C PRO A 68 3.27 -7.29 6.28
N PHE A 69 4.49 -7.67 6.58
CA PHE A 69 5.05 -7.57 7.93
C PHE A 69 6.54 -7.17 7.85
N ILE A 70 7.15 -6.81 8.96
CA ILE A 70 8.58 -6.50 9.01
C ILE A 70 9.31 -7.41 10.01
N GLU A 71 10.60 -7.58 9.76
CA GLU A 71 11.56 -8.07 10.74
C GLU A 71 12.57 -6.96 11.01
N LEU A 72 12.80 -6.65 12.27
CA LEU A 72 13.73 -5.61 12.72
C LEU A 72 14.45 -6.07 14.00
N ASN A 73 15.78 -6.04 13.99
CA ASN A 73 16.60 -6.40 15.12
C ASN A 73 16.26 -7.75 15.77
N GLY A 74 15.98 -8.74 14.95
CA GLY A 74 15.69 -10.09 15.42
C GLY A 74 14.25 -10.28 15.94
N GLN A 75 13.35 -9.35 15.69
CA GLN A 75 11.93 -9.44 16.08
C GLN A 75 11.02 -9.21 14.87
N GLN A 76 9.85 -9.86 14.87
CA GLN A 76 8.82 -9.73 13.85
C GLN A 76 7.68 -8.83 14.32
N TYR A 77 7.25 -7.90 13.47
CA TYR A 77 6.12 -7.01 13.70
C TYR A 77 5.12 -7.14 12.56
N ALA A 78 3.86 -7.30 12.89
CA ALA A 78 2.76 -7.46 11.94
C ALA A 78 1.65 -6.46 12.25
N ASP A 79 0.79 -6.18 11.24
CA ASP A 79 -0.14 -5.07 11.15
C ASP A 79 0.55 -3.73 10.86
N THR A 80 0.19 -3.15 9.73
CA THR A 80 0.90 -1.94 9.23
C THR A 80 0.69 -0.71 10.11
N LYS A 81 -0.38 -0.64 10.88
CA LYS A 81 -0.60 0.46 11.86
C LYS A 81 0.35 0.31 13.02
N GLU A 82 0.42 -0.89 13.59
CA GLU A 82 1.33 -1.21 14.70
C GLU A 82 2.80 -1.08 14.29
N ILE A 83 3.13 -1.50 13.06
CA ILE A 83 4.49 -1.36 12.49
C ILE A 83 4.87 0.13 12.42
N ILE A 84 4.01 0.99 11.87
CA ILE A 84 4.28 2.42 11.74
C ILE A 84 4.48 3.06 13.11
N GLU A 85 3.61 2.78 14.09
CA GLU A 85 3.75 3.32 15.44
C GLU A 85 5.03 2.80 16.12
N HIS A 86 5.37 1.52 15.95
CA HIS A 86 6.63 0.98 16.45
C HIS A 86 7.85 1.69 15.84
N LEU A 87 7.88 1.85 14.51
CA LEU A 87 8.99 2.51 13.80
C LEU A 87 9.11 3.99 14.18
N LYS A 88 7.99 4.73 14.34
CA LYS A 88 8.00 6.11 14.84
C LYS A 88 8.71 6.21 16.19
N ASN A 89 8.32 5.35 17.12
CA ASN A 89 8.88 5.36 18.47
C ASN A 89 10.34 4.91 18.50
N TYR A 90 10.67 3.84 17.76
CA TYR A 90 12.01 3.27 17.74
C TYR A 90 13.05 4.23 17.12
N PHE A 91 12.74 4.78 15.94
CA PHE A 91 13.63 5.70 15.22
C PHE A 91 13.42 7.18 15.62
N LYS A 92 12.52 7.48 16.56
CA LYS A 92 12.19 8.84 17.04
C LYS A 92 11.84 9.78 15.88
N LEU A 93 10.96 9.34 14.98
CA LEU A 93 10.61 10.07 13.78
C LEU A 93 9.68 11.23 14.09
N SER A 94 9.84 12.32 13.33
CA SER A 94 9.04 13.54 13.46
C SER A 94 7.84 13.60 12.51
N ILE A 95 7.63 12.58 11.66
CA ILE A 95 6.44 12.52 10.79
C ILE A 95 5.16 12.61 11.64
N ASP A 96 4.21 13.43 11.23
CA ASP A 96 2.98 13.76 11.95
C ASP A 96 3.16 14.57 13.26
N SER A 97 4.39 14.93 13.67
CA SER A 97 4.61 15.64 14.93
C SER A 97 4.04 17.07 14.92
N ASN A 98 4.00 17.70 13.76
CA ASN A 98 3.52 19.05 13.51
C ASN A 98 2.01 19.14 13.33
N LEU A 99 1.29 18.02 13.30
CA LEU A 99 -0.16 18.00 13.17
C LEU A 99 -0.82 18.51 14.45
N ASN A 100 -1.76 19.45 14.30
CA ASN A 100 -2.59 19.92 15.40
C ASN A 100 -3.66 18.88 15.79
N THR A 101 -4.44 19.15 16.84
CA THR A 101 -5.45 18.20 17.37
C THR A 101 -6.52 17.84 16.33
N VAL A 102 -6.97 18.83 15.51
CA VAL A 102 -7.98 18.60 14.48
C VAL A 102 -7.40 17.75 13.34
N GLU A 103 -6.18 18.05 12.90
CA GLU A 103 -5.49 17.28 11.87
C GLU A 103 -5.22 15.83 12.31
N ARG A 104 -4.90 15.60 13.59
CA ARG A 104 -4.78 14.23 14.14
C ARG A 104 -6.12 13.48 14.12
N ALA A 105 -7.22 14.18 14.41
CA ALA A 105 -8.56 13.58 14.28
C ALA A 105 -8.88 13.27 12.80
N HIS A 106 -8.54 14.16 11.87
CA HIS A 106 -8.65 13.95 10.44
C HIS A 106 -7.77 12.77 9.99
N LEU A 107 -6.51 12.71 10.41
CA LEU A 107 -5.61 11.57 10.13
C LEU A 107 -6.29 10.25 10.49
N ARG A 108 -6.87 10.16 11.70
CA ARG A 108 -7.57 8.95 12.14
C ARG A 108 -8.82 8.65 11.30
N ALA A 109 -9.68 9.65 11.08
CA ALA A 109 -10.94 9.49 10.35
C ALA A 109 -10.70 9.09 8.89
N TYR A 110 -9.80 9.80 8.19
CA TYR A 110 -9.49 9.50 6.79
C TYR A 110 -8.69 8.20 6.63
N THR A 111 -7.89 7.79 7.61
CA THR A 111 -7.29 6.45 7.60
C THR A 111 -8.37 5.38 7.54
N ILE A 112 -9.43 5.49 8.35
CA ILE A 112 -10.54 4.54 8.34
C ILE A 112 -11.32 4.63 7.02
N LEU A 113 -11.59 5.83 6.51
CA LEU A 113 -12.25 6.01 5.21
C LEU A 113 -11.47 5.30 4.10
N ILE A 114 -10.15 5.46 4.04
CA ILE A 114 -9.31 4.85 3.00
C ILE A 114 -9.22 3.34 3.19
N GLU A 115 -8.91 2.86 4.40
CA GLU A 115 -8.59 1.45 4.65
C GLU A 115 -9.83 0.56 4.83
N GLU A 116 -11.00 1.12 5.16
CA GLU A 116 -12.23 0.33 5.34
C GLU A 116 -13.27 0.61 4.26
N SER A 117 -13.53 1.87 3.88
CA SER A 117 -14.53 2.17 2.85
C SER A 117 -13.96 2.08 1.44
N LEU A 118 -13.04 2.96 1.09
CA LEU A 118 -12.51 3.02 -0.27
C LEU A 118 -11.76 1.74 -0.67
N PHE A 119 -11.01 1.14 0.25
CA PHE A 119 -10.36 -0.17 0.01
C PHE A 119 -11.37 -1.27 -0.30
N ARG A 120 -12.55 -1.30 0.35
CA ARG A 120 -13.60 -2.28 0.07
C ARG A 120 -14.22 -2.09 -1.33
N CYS A 121 -14.40 -0.85 -1.75
CA CYS A 121 -14.78 -0.56 -3.13
C CYS A 121 -13.76 -1.16 -4.12
N GLY A 122 -12.46 -1.00 -3.83
CA GLY A 122 -11.40 -1.59 -4.65
C GLY A 122 -11.40 -3.12 -4.66
N GLN A 123 -11.66 -3.75 -3.52
CA GLN A 123 -11.83 -5.20 -3.48
C GLN A 123 -13.05 -5.65 -4.32
N TYR A 124 -14.15 -4.90 -4.27
CA TYR A 124 -15.32 -5.15 -5.10
C TYR A 124 -14.96 -5.08 -6.59
N PHE A 125 -14.34 -3.99 -7.07
CA PHE A 125 -13.95 -3.84 -8.47
C PHE A 125 -12.99 -4.96 -8.92
N ARG A 126 -11.97 -5.26 -8.13
CA ARG A 126 -11.05 -6.36 -8.39
C ARG A 126 -11.71 -7.74 -8.43
N SER A 127 -12.84 -7.92 -7.76
CA SER A 127 -13.56 -9.19 -7.79
C SER A 127 -14.18 -9.53 -9.15
N PHE A 128 -14.23 -8.55 -10.06
CA PHE A 128 -14.71 -8.72 -11.43
C PHE A 128 -13.59 -8.71 -12.47
N ASP A 129 -12.39 -8.19 -12.14
CA ASP A 129 -11.32 -7.92 -13.10
C ASP A 129 -9.93 -8.24 -12.50
N ILE A 130 -9.68 -9.53 -12.30
CA ILE A 130 -8.46 -9.96 -11.58
C ILE A 130 -7.47 -10.78 -12.42
N ASP A 131 -7.78 -11.02 -13.68
CA ASP A 131 -6.98 -11.90 -14.56
C ASP A 131 -5.52 -11.48 -14.69
N TRP A 132 -5.21 -10.19 -14.46
CA TRP A 132 -3.85 -9.66 -14.50
C TRP A 132 -3.01 -9.96 -13.25
N LEU A 133 -3.65 -10.34 -12.13
CA LEU A 133 -2.97 -10.46 -10.84
C LEU A 133 -2.70 -11.92 -10.44
N PHE A 134 -3.69 -12.80 -10.61
CA PHE A 134 -3.59 -14.21 -10.25
C PHE A 134 -4.45 -15.05 -11.19
N THR A 135 -3.82 -16.02 -11.85
CA THR A 135 -4.50 -16.97 -12.74
C THR A 135 -5.23 -18.09 -11.99
N GLU A 136 -5.13 -18.16 -10.66
CA GLU A 136 -5.75 -19.22 -9.87
C GLU A 136 -7.25 -18.94 -9.62
N ALA A 137 -8.11 -19.75 -10.20
CA ALA A 137 -9.58 -19.68 -10.07
C ALA A 137 -10.06 -19.63 -8.59
N GLY A 138 -9.31 -20.23 -7.66
CA GLY A 138 -9.61 -20.21 -6.24
C GLY A 138 -9.49 -18.84 -5.59
N PHE A 139 -8.60 -17.97 -6.06
CA PHE A 139 -8.41 -16.65 -5.49
C PHE A 139 -9.59 -15.72 -5.77
N LEU A 140 -10.12 -15.73 -7.00
CA LEU A 140 -11.27 -14.92 -7.38
C LEU A 140 -12.53 -15.30 -6.57
N SER A 141 -12.79 -16.60 -6.41
CA SER A 141 -13.91 -17.09 -5.59
C SER A 141 -13.76 -16.67 -4.11
N HIS A 142 -12.54 -16.73 -3.58
CA HIS A 142 -12.25 -16.30 -2.23
C HIS A 142 -12.48 -14.79 -2.05
N LEU A 143 -12.01 -13.96 -3.00
CA LEU A 143 -12.21 -12.52 -2.98
C LEU A 143 -13.69 -12.15 -3.06
N LYS A 144 -14.46 -12.77 -3.96
CA LYS A 144 -15.92 -12.58 -4.06
C LYS A 144 -16.62 -12.91 -2.75
N ASN A 145 -16.24 -14.00 -2.09
CA ASN A 145 -16.79 -14.35 -0.78
C ASN A 145 -16.45 -13.31 0.30
N ILE A 146 -15.21 -12.83 0.35
CA ILE A 146 -14.81 -11.75 1.28
C ILE A 146 -15.67 -10.51 1.06
N VAL A 147 -15.79 -10.06 -0.18
CA VAL A 147 -16.57 -8.86 -0.54
C VAL A 147 -18.04 -9.03 -0.18
N TYR A 148 -18.60 -10.21 -0.39
CA TYR A 148 -19.98 -10.54 -0.02
C TYR A 148 -20.21 -10.52 1.49
N VAL A 149 -19.35 -11.19 2.25
CA VAL A 149 -19.44 -11.27 3.73
C VAL A 149 -19.31 -9.89 4.35
N GLN A 150 -18.46 -9.02 3.80
CA GLN A 150 -18.26 -7.64 4.25
C GLN A 150 -19.39 -6.67 3.83
N GLY A 151 -20.36 -7.14 3.07
CA GLY A 151 -21.53 -6.37 2.66
C GLY A 151 -21.44 -5.72 1.28
N TYR A 152 -20.26 -5.33 0.83
CA TYR A 152 -20.07 -4.65 -0.47
C TYR A 152 -20.53 -5.51 -1.65
N GLY A 153 -20.35 -6.81 -1.62
CA GLY A 153 -20.83 -7.74 -2.65
C GLY A 153 -22.35 -7.91 -2.73
N ARG A 154 -23.09 -7.25 -1.83
CA ARG A 154 -24.57 -7.21 -1.86
C ARG A 154 -25.10 -5.96 -2.53
N HIS A 155 -24.25 -4.99 -2.80
CA HIS A 155 -24.56 -3.77 -3.51
C HIS A 155 -24.46 -3.98 -5.03
N SER A 156 -25.26 -3.21 -5.77
CA SER A 156 -25.08 -3.06 -7.21
C SER A 156 -23.77 -2.30 -7.49
N LYS A 157 -23.25 -2.47 -8.70
CA LYS A 157 -22.07 -1.72 -9.15
C LYS A 157 -22.26 -0.21 -8.99
N HIS A 158 -23.44 0.31 -9.36
CA HIS A 158 -23.76 1.73 -9.24
C HIS A 158 -23.69 2.24 -7.79
N GLU A 159 -24.18 1.46 -6.82
CA GLU A 159 -24.08 1.84 -5.40
C GLU A 159 -22.62 1.88 -4.93
N VAL A 160 -21.78 0.92 -5.34
CA VAL A 160 -20.36 0.91 -5.00
C VAL A 160 -19.62 2.06 -5.69
N ASP A 161 -19.94 2.37 -6.95
CA ASP A 161 -19.41 3.54 -7.67
C ASP A 161 -19.73 4.85 -6.91
N GLU A 162 -20.95 5.02 -6.40
CA GLU A 162 -21.36 6.20 -5.62
C GLU A 162 -20.68 6.28 -4.25
N ILE A 163 -20.42 5.15 -3.59
CA ILE A 163 -19.63 5.11 -2.34
C ILE A 163 -18.20 5.56 -2.65
N ALA A 164 -17.55 4.94 -3.63
CA ALA A 164 -16.18 5.27 -4.02
C ALA A 164 -16.04 6.76 -4.41
N LYS A 165 -17.00 7.30 -5.17
CA LYS A 165 -17.04 8.70 -5.57
C LYS A 165 -17.11 9.66 -4.38
N LYS A 166 -17.96 9.37 -3.39
CA LYS A 166 -18.07 10.19 -2.17
C LYS A 166 -16.76 10.19 -1.38
N ASP A 167 -16.12 9.03 -1.24
CA ASP A 167 -14.83 8.90 -0.56
C ASP A 167 -13.72 9.66 -1.29
N LEU A 168 -13.65 9.52 -2.63
CA LEU A 168 -12.68 10.24 -3.47
C LEU A 168 -12.89 11.76 -3.41
N LEU A 169 -14.14 12.23 -3.43
CA LEU A 169 -14.45 13.65 -3.28
C LEU A 169 -14.03 14.19 -1.92
N ALA A 170 -14.25 13.45 -0.84
CA ALA A 170 -13.82 13.85 0.50
C ALA A 170 -12.30 13.99 0.58
N LEU A 171 -11.55 13.04 0.00
CA LEU A 171 -10.08 13.06 -0.07
C LEU A 171 -9.57 14.20 -0.96
N SER A 172 -10.18 14.40 -2.12
CA SER A 172 -9.89 15.50 -3.04
C SER A 172 -10.10 16.86 -2.37
N THR A 173 -11.19 17.02 -1.63
CA THR A 173 -11.50 18.24 -0.86
C THR A 173 -10.48 18.46 0.26
N LEU A 174 -10.10 17.40 0.99
CA LEU A 174 -9.06 17.49 2.01
C LEU A 174 -7.70 17.89 1.41
N LEU A 175 -7.35 17.35 0.26
CA LEU A 175 -6.10 17.68 -0.44
C LEU A 175 -6.13 19.14 -0.94
N GLY A 176 -7.22 19.56 -1.62
CA GLY A 176 -7.31 20.87 -2.26
C GLY A 176 -6.15 21.08 -3.25
N ASP A 177 -5.52 22.26 -3.15
CA ASP A 177 -4.36 22.66 -3.97
C ASP A 177 -3.00 22.36 -3.28
N LYS A 178 -3.03 21.67 -2.13
CA LYS A 178 -1.81 21.35 -1.36
C LYS A 178 -1.04 20.19 -1.99
N PRO A 179 0.29 20.17 -1.85
CA PRO A 179 1.09 19.03 -2.30
C PRO A 179 0.84 17.75 -1.48
N PHE A 180 0.47 17.89 -0.20
CA PHE A 180 0.15 16.80 0.72
C PHE A 180 -1.12 17.10 1.50
N LEU A 181 -1.75 16.08 2.06
CA LEU A 181 -3.08 16.20 2.70
C LEU A 181 -3.13 17.22 3.85
N PHE A 182 -2.03 17.40 4.58
CA PHE A 182 -1.95 18.37 5.67
C PHE A 182 -1.01 19.56 5.40
N GLY A 183 -0.66 19.84 4.14
CA GLY A 183 0.11 21.04 3.80
C GLY A 183 1.33 20.77 2.92
N SER A 184 2.48 21.36 3.27
CA SER A 184 3.71 21.30 2.45
C SER A 184 4.63 20.10 2.75
N THR A 185 4.41 19.42 3.85
CA THR A 185 5.19 18.25 4.28
C THR A 185 4.35 16.99 4.28
N PRO A 186 4.93 15.82 3.91
CA PRO A 186 4.20 14.56 3.92
C PRO A 186 3.81 14.12 5.32
N SER A 187 2.72 13.41 5.42
CA SER A 187 2.21 12.77 6.63
C SER A 187 2.03 11.26 6.41
N THR A 188 1.74 10.55 7.48
CA THR A 188 1.37 9.12 7.38
C THR A 188 0.14 8.92 6.48
N LEU A 189 -0.82 9.87 6.48
CA LEU A 189 -2.01 9.76 5.64
C LEU A 189 -1.69 9.78 4.14
N ASP A 190 -0.65 10.52 3.73
CA ASP A 190 -0.24 10.57 2.33
C ASP A 190 0.30 9.22 1.84
N ALA A 191 1.04 8.49 2.68
CA ALA A 191 1.50 7.15 2.36
C ALA A 191 0.33 6.15 2.26
N ILE A 192 -0.67 6.28 3.15
CA ILE A 192 -1.88 5.45 3.17
C ILE A 192 -2.68 5.67 1.88
N LEU A 193 -2.95 6.93 1.54
CA LEU A 193 -3.72 7.29 0.35
C LEU A 193 -3.00 6.87 -0.92
N PHE A 194 -1.70 7.13 -1.03
CA PHE A 194 -0.90 6.73 -2.19
C PHE A 194 -0.94 5.23 -2.42
N GLY A 195 -0.72 4.43 -1.35
CA GLY A 195 -0.72 2.97 -1.44
C GLY A 195 -2.02 2.40 -2.01
N LEU A 196 -3.16 3.05 -1.75
CA LEU A 196 -4.46 2.66 -2.29
C LEU A 196 -4.70 3.24 -3.68
N LEU A 197 -4.46 4.55 -3.90
CA LEU A 197 -4.75 5.19 -5.19
C LEU A 197 -4.01 4.52 -6.35
N VAL A 198 -2.74 4.15 -6.15
CA VAL A 198 -1.96 3.42 -7.17
C VAL A 198 -2.64 2.14 -7.63
N GLN A 199 -3.38 1.47 -6.74
CA GLN A 199 -4.14 0.27 -7.10
C GLN A 199 -5.31 0.58 -8.04
N TYR A 200 -5.71 1.84 -8.15
CA TYR A 200 -6.79 2.32 -9.02
C TYR A 200 -6.27 3.02 -10.27
N THR A 201 -5.15 3.73 -10.17
CA THR A 201 -4.64 4.56 -11.26
C THR A 201 -3.69 3.82 -12.19
N ASP A 202 -2.96 2.84 -11.67
CA ASP A 202 -1.86 2.19 -12.37
C ASP A 202 -2.09 0.68 -12.63
N THR A 203 -3.31 0.18 -12.46
CA THR A 203 -3.64 -1.22 -12.74
C THR A 203 -4.74 -1.36 -13.79
N PRO A 204 -4.90 -2.51 -14.46
CA PRO A 204 -5.97 -2.73 -15.43
C PRO A 204 -7.39 -2.48 -14.87
N THR A 205 -7.60 -2.69 -13.56
CA THR A 205 -8.85 -2.32 -12.86
C THR A 205 -9.18 -0.82 -12.93
N SER A 206 -8.26 -0.02 -13.43
CA SER A 206 -8.44 1.43 -13.59
C SER A 206 -9.59 1.80 -14.53
N GLU A 207 -9.95 0.96 -15.51
CA GLU A 207 -11.02 1.25 -16.47
C GLU A 207 -12.36 1.62 -15.81
N THR A 208 -12.62 1.07 -14.62
CA THR A 208 -13.86 1.36 -13.88
C THR A 208 -13.77 2.63 -13.05
N ILE A 209 -12.65 2.86 -12.36
CA ILE A 209 -12.54 3.91 -11.35
C ILE A 209 -11.83 5.17 -11.85
N MET A 210 -10.97 5.05 -12.87
CA MET A 210 -10.28 6.20 -13.46
C MET A 210 -11.24 7.29 -13.95
N PRO A 211 -12.33 6.97 -14.69
CA PRO A 211 -13.28 8.01 -15.10
C PRO A 211 -13.90 8.76 -13.93
N LEU A 212 -14.08 8.10 -12.77
CA LEU A 212 -14.58 8.76 -11.56
C LEU A 212 -13.53 9.70 -10.97
N ILE A 213 -12.25 9.28 -10.92
CA ILE A 213 -11.16 10.11 -10.41
C ILE A 213 -10.95 11.31 -11.33
N GLU A 214 -10.83 11.10 -12.64
CA GLU A 214 -10.61 12.16 -13.62
C GLU A 214 -11.70 13.24 -13.58
N LYS A 215 -12.95 12.81 -13.47
CA LYS A 215 -14.11 13.72 -13.45
C LYS A 215 -14.30 14.42 -12.11
N SER A 216 -14.06 13.72 -10.99
CA SER A 216 -14.52 14.17 -9.67
C SER A 216 -13.37 14.58 -8.73
N ALA A 217 -12.16 14.09 -8.97
CA ALA A 217 -11.02 14.25 -8.07
C ALA A 217 -9.66 14.31 -8.80
N PRO A 218 -9.52 15.16 -9.86
CA PRO A 218 -8.32 15.15 -10.71
C PRO A 218 -7.03 15.54 -9.97
N ASN A 219 -7.11 16.30 -8.87
CA ASN A 219 -5.98 16.64 -8.02
C ASN A 219 -5.35 15.41 -7.35
N LEU A 220 -6.09 14.31 -7.17
CA LEU A 220 -5.54 13.05 -6.66
C LEU A 220 -4.57 12.40 -7.66
N LEU A 221 -4.72 12.61 -8.97
CA LEU A 221 -3.77 12.13 -9.99
C LEU A 221 -2.45 12.90 -9.92
N ALA A 222 -2.53 14.21 -9.73
CA ALA A 222 -1.35 15.05 -9.52
C ALA A 222 -0.60 14.66 -8.23
N PHE A 223 -1.34 14.35 -7.16
CA PHE A 223 -0.80 13.82 -5.91
C PHE A 223 -0.06 12.49 -6.11
N VAL A 224 -0.65 11.51 -6.81
CA VAL A 224 0.01 10.24 -7.12
C VAL A 224 1.31 10.47 -7.88
N SER A 225 1.28 11.33 -8.91
CA SER A 225 2.47 11.68 -9.71
C SER A 225 3.57 12.33 -8.87
N LEU A 226 3.20 13.21 -7.94
CA LEU A 226 4.13 13.85 -7.01
C LEU A 226 4.82 12.83 -6.10
N ILE A 227 4.06 11.93 -5.47
CA ILE A 227 4.61 10.91 -4.57
C ILE A 227 5.52 9.95 -5.35
N LYS A 228 5.12 9.49 -6.54
CA LYS A 228 5.96 8.66 -7.42
C LYS A 228 7.28 9.34 -7.72
N LYS A 229 7.24 10.57 -8.22
CA LYS A 229 8.45 11.33 -8.57
C LYS A 229 9.39 11.51 -7.38
N ARG A 230 8.85 11.75 -6.18
CA ARG A 230 9.66 12.12 -5.01
C ARG A 230 10.21 10.92 -4.24
N TYR A 231 9.44 9.84 -4.14
CA TYR A 231 9.77 8.72 -3.25
C TYR A 231 9.97 7.38 -3.98
N TRP A 232 9.68 7.34 -5.29
CA TRP A 232 9.81 6.15 -6.10
C TRP A 232 10.56 6.42 -7.42
N PRO A 233 11.76 7.04 -7.37
CA PRO A 233 12.53 7.34 -8.59
C PRO A 233 12.91 6.06 -9.37
N ASP A 234 12.94 4.92 -8.70
CA ASP A 234 13.23 3.58 -9.17
C ASP A 234 11.99 2.80 -9.66
N TRP A 235 10.81 3.45 -9.74
CA TRP A 235 9.54 2.79 -10.07
C TRP A 235 9.59 1.94 -11.33
N ASN A 236 10.03 2.52 -12.42
CA ASN A 236 10.08 1.83 -13.71
C ASN A 236 11.08 0.67 -13.68
N GLU A 237 12.25 0.86 -13.07
CA GLU A 237 13.25 -0.18 -12.95
C GLU A 237 12.75 -1.37 -12.12
N ILE A 238 12.08 -1.11 -11.02
CA ILE A 238 11.49 -2.12 -10.14
C ILE A 238 10.43 -2.94 -10.90
N THR A 239 9.54 -2.28 -11.63
CA THR A 239 8.43 -2.93 -12.33
C THR A 239 8.88 -3.65 -13.61
N GLU A 240 9.81 -3.07 -14.37
CA GLU A 240 10.33 -3.71 -15.58
C GLU A 240 11.19 -4.93 -15.27
N LYS A 241 12.08 -4.83 -14.27
CA LYS A 241 13.05 -5.89 -13.93
C LYS A 241 12.57 -6.83 -12.83
N LEU A 242 11.42 -6.57 -12.21
CA LEU A 242 10.87 -7.30 -11.06
C LEU A 242 11.85 -7.42 -9.88
N LEU A 243 12.60 -6.37 -9.63
CA LEU A 243 13.61 -6.35 -8.57
C LEU A 243 12.97 -6.00 -7.24
N LEU A 244 13.13 -6.85 -6.25
CA LEU A 244 12.71 -6.54 -4.89
C LEU A 244 13.51 -5.36 -4.33
N ASN A 245 14.82 -5.36 -4.59
CA ASN A 245 15.73 -4.30 -4.15
C ASN A 245 16.57 -3.84 -5.35
N PRO A 246 16.66 -2.52 -5.64
CA PRO A 246 17.47 -1.99 -6.74
C PRO A 246 18.95 -2.38 -6.66
N GLU A 247 19.50 -2.50 -5.45
CA GLU A 247 20.89 -2.87 -5.17
C GLU A 247 21.23 -4.29 -5.63
N ASP A 248 20.25 -5.16 -5.84
CA ASP A 248 20.46 -6.53 -6.34
C ASP A 248 20.96 -6.55 -7.81
N ILE A 249 20.99 -5.38 -8.48
CA ILE A 249 21.52 -5.24 -9.84
C ILE A 249 23.06 -5.31 -9.87
N GLU A 250 23.73 -4.72 -8.89
CA GLU A 250 25.20 -4.67 -8.86
C GLU A 250 25.80 -6.04 -8.63
N VAL A 251 25.20 -6.84 -7.74
CA VAL A 251 25.65 -8.21 -7.44
C VAL A 251 25.56 -9.15 -8.65
N LYS A 252 24.56 -8.96 -9.53
CA LYS A 252 24.40 -9.77 -10.75
C LYS A 252 25.36 -9.39 -11.88
N LYS A 253 25.93 -8.17 -11.86
CA LYS A 253 26.95 -7.75 -12.84
C LYS A 253 28.34 -8.25 -12.50
N GLU A 254 28.64 -8.48 -11.21
CA GLU A 254 29.93 -9.01 -10.76
C GLU A 254 30.02 -10.56 -10.89
N GLN A 255 28.88 -11.25 -11.08
CA GLN A 255 28.82 -12.71 -11.22
C GLN A 255 28.72 -13.21 -12.67
N LYS A 256 28.82 -12.31 -13.67
CA LYS A 256 28.94 -12.62 -15.11
C LYS A 256 30.31 -12.23 -15.65
#